data_9197015b09c9b7627c10abded6c240e4
#
_entry.id   9197015b09c9b7627c10abded6c240e4
#
_cell.length_a   1.000
_cell.length_b   1.000
_cell.length_c   1.000
_cell.angle_alpha   90.00
_cell.angle_beta   90.00
_cell.angle_gamma   90.00
#
_symmetry.space_group_name_H-M   'P 1'
#
loop_
_entity.id
_entity.type
_entity.pdbx_description
1 polymer ?
#
loop_
_entity_poly.entity_id
_entity_poly.type
_entity_poly.pdbx_seq_one_letter_code
_entity_poly.pdbx_strand_id
1 'polypeptide(L)'
;MDTKKLRQKILDLAIRGKLVPQDPNDEPASVLLERIKEEKERLIKEGKIKRSKKTTSSDTYHYRQLECVPFEIPNSWVWATLGDIGTWQAGGTPSRSNKTYYGGSIPWLKTGDLNDGLITDIPESITEEAVANSSAKINPVGSVLIAMYGATIGKLGILTFPATTNQACCACIEYYAVIQSYLFYFLLSQRTTFISKGGGGAQPNISKEIIVNTTIPLPPLAEQQRIVTEIQRCFALINQIEQGKVDLQTTIKQLKNRTLDLAIHGKLVSQDPNDEPASKLLKRINPKAKITSDNEHYPYGWQYTILGEIFTHNTGK
;
A
#
# COMPACT_ATOMS: atom_id res chain seq x y z
N MET A 1 1.20 14.20 12.44
CA MET A 1 2.19 13.09 12.26
C MET A 1 2.02 12.51 10.87
N ASP A 2 3.09 12.38 10.10
CA ASP A 2 3.08 11.80 8.76
C ASP A 2 3.37 10.29 8.87
N THR A 3 2.32 9.50 8.84
CA THR A 3 2.38 8.04 9.00
C THR A 3 3.05 7.35 7.83
N LYS A 4 2.99 7.93 6.61
CA LYS A 4 3.69 7.39 5.43
C LYS A 4 5.21 7.49 5.59
N LYS A 5 5.70 8.65 6.04
CA LYS A 5 7.13 8.84 6.34
C LYS A 5 7.59 7.93 7.48
N LEU A 6 6.74 7.71 8.49
CA LEU A 6 7.06 6.82 9.60
C LEU A 6 7.20 5.37 9.12
N ARG A 7 6.26 4.86 8.29
CA ARG A 7 6.36 3.53 7.68
C ARG A 7 7.65 3.39 6.86
N GLN A 8 7.96 4.38 6.02
CA GLN A 8 9.19 4.37 5.23
C GLN A 8 10.45 4.35 6.12
N LYS A 9 10.46 5.09 7.23
CA LYS A 9 11.58 5.10 8.18
C LYS A 9 11.78 3.74 8.86
N ILE A 10 10.68 3.06 9.24
CA ILE A 10 10.74 1.71 9.81
C ILE A 10 11.34 0.73 8.81
N LEU A 11 10.90 0.77 7.55
CA LEU A 11 11.46 -0.07 6.48
C LEU A 11 12.94 0.24 6.23
N ASP A 12 13.36 1.51 6.24
CA ASP A 12 14.76 1.90 6.10
C ASP A 12 15.62 1.36 7.25
N LEU A 13 15.14 1.43 8.49
CA LEU A 13 15.83 0.83 9.64
C LEU A 13 15.94 -0.69 9.51
N ALA A 14 14.88 -1.34 9.02
CA ALA A 14 14.84 -2.79 8.83
C ALA A 14 15.90 -3.27 7.83
N ILE A 15 15.98 -2.65 6.65
CA ILE A 15 16.93 -3.07 5.59
C ILE A 15 18.38 -2.70 5.91
N ARG A 16 18.63 -1.83 6.91
CA ARG A 16 19.98 -1.46 7.40
C ARG A 16 20.42 -2.24 8.62
N GLY A 17 19.63 -3.23 9.09
CA GLY A 17 19.94 -3.99 10.29
C GLY A 17 19.88 -3.17 11.59
N LYS A 18 19.07 -2.10 11.63
CA LYS A 18 18.94 -1.18 12.77
C LYS A 18 17.57 -1.25 13.47
N LEU A 19 16.68 -2.14 13.02
CA LEU A 19 15.33 -2.25 13.58
C LEU A 19 15.26 -3.22 14.76
N VAL A 20 16.04 -4.30 14.71
CA VAL A 20 16.13 -5.32 15.76
C VAL A 20 17.58 -5.52 16.21
N PRO A 21 17.84 -5.99 17.43
CA PRO A 21 19.19 -6.32 17.87
C PRO A 21 19.76 -7.50 17.09
N GLN A 22 21.07 -7.48 16.84
CA GLN A 22 21.82 -8.59 16.27
C GLN A 22 22.01 -9.69 17.32
N ASP A 23 21.86 -10.95 16.93
CA ASP A 23 22.16 -12.10 17.77
C ASP A 23 23.43 -12.79 17.25
N PRO A 24 24.52 -12.85 18.03
CA PRO A 24 25.77 -13.49 17.60
C PRO A 24 25.63 -15.02 17.41
N ASN A 25 24.56 -15.63 17.92
CA ASN A 25 24.29 -17.07 17.74
C ASN A 25 23.52 -17.37 16.44
N ASP A 26 23.04 -16.37 15.72
CA ASP A 26 22.39 -16.58 14.43
C ASP A 26 23.40 -17.12 13.42
N GLU A 27 22.98 -18.11 12.62
CA GLU A 27 23.79 -18.62 11.52
C GLU A 27 24.05 -17.48 10.51
N PRO A 28 25.31 -17.17 10.16
CA PRO A 28 25.61 -16.06 9.24
C PRO A 28 24.92 -16.22 7.88
N ALA A 29 24.48 -15.10 7.30
CA ALA A 29 23.77 -15.10 6.04
C ALA A 29 24.62 -15.60 4.84
N SER A 30 25.96 -15.63 4.97
CA SER A 30 26.86 -16.25 4.00
C SER A 30 26.56 -17.74 3.78
N VAL A 31 26.32 -18.47 4.88
CA VAL A 31 25.94 -19.90 4.84
C VAL A 31 24.59 -20.09 4.18
N LEU A 32 23.63 -19.19 4.49
CA LEU A 32 22.32 -19.18 3.84
C LEU A 32 22.44 -18.94 2.33
N LEU A 33 23.29 -18.01 1.90
CA LEU A 33 23.50 -17.69 0.49
C LEU A 33 24.14 -18.86 -0.28
N GLU A 34 25.07 -19.58 0.34
CA GLU A 34 25.66 -20.79 -0.25
C GLU A 34 24.60 -21.87 -0.47
N ARG A 35 23.77 -22.16 0.53
CA ARG A 35 22.62 -23.08 0.38
C ARG A 35 21.66 -22.66 -0.74
N ILE A 36 21.36 -21.38 -0.87
CA ILE A 36 20.52 -20.86 -1.96
C ILE A 36 21.17 -21.16 -3.33
N LYS A 37 22.47 -20.95 -3.45
CA LYS A 37 23.20 -21.25 -4.69
C LYS A 37 23.19 -22.74 -5.02
N GLU A 38 23.46 -23.60 -4.05
CA GLU A 38 23.44 -25.05 -4.24
C GLU A 38 22.05 -25.56 -4.65
N GLU A 39 21.01 -25.10 -4.00
CA GLU A 39 19.63 -25.46 -4.31
C GLU A 39 19.26 -25.01 -5.73
N LYS A 40 19.65 -23.81 -6.11
CA LYS A 40 19.41 -23.28 -7.45
C LYS A 40 20.14 -24.10 -8.53
N GLU A 41 21.40 -24.47 -8.30
CA GLU A 41 22.13 -25.35 -9.24
C GLU A 41 21.49 -26.75 -9.32
N ARG A 42 20.96 -27.29 -8.21
CA ARG A 42 20.21 -28.53 -8.20
C ARG A 42 18.96 -28.45 -9.08
N LEU A 43 18.15 -27.39 -8.92
CA LEU A 43 16.93 -27.17 -9.70
C LEU A 43 17.22 -26.95 -11.20
N ILE A 44 18.36 -26.31 -11.52
CA ILE A 44 18.82 -26.18 -12.92
C ILE A 44 19.18 -27.56 -13.50
N LYS A 45 19.93 -28.40 -12.75
CA LYS A 45 20.29 -29.75 -13.19
C LYS A 45 19.06 -30.67 -13.37
N GLU A 46 18.05 -30.50 -12.51
CA GLU A 46 16.77 -31.20 -12.60
C GLU A 46 15.85 -30.68 -13.73
N GLY A 47 16.28 -29.61 -14.45
CA GLY A 47 15.50 -29.01 -15.54
C GLY A 47 14.26 -28.21 -15.07
N LYS A 48 14.08 -28.01 -13.77
CA LYS A 48 12.95 -27.26 -13.18
C LYS A 48 13.04 -25.76 -13.43
N ILE A 49 14.27 -25.22 -13.45
CA ILE A 49 14.52 -23.81 -13.78
C ILE A 49 15.54 -23.67 -14.89
N LYS A 50 15.38 -22.67 -15.75
CA LYS A 50 16.32 -22.42 -16.84
C LYS A 50 17.52 -21.59 -16.34
N ARG A 51 18.74 -21.99 -16.70
CA ARG A 51 19.92 -21.18 -16.45
C ARG A 51 19.79 -19.83 -17.15
N SER A 52 20.02 -18.74 -16.42
CA SER A 52 20.02 -17.38 -17.02
C SER A 52 21.14 -17.27 -18.06
N LYS A 53 20.83 -16.74 -19.26
CA LYS A 53 21.77 -16.62 -20.37
C LYS A 53 23.00 -15.71 -20.07
N LYS A 54 22.99 -14.96 -18.98
CA LYS A 54 24.06 -14.01 -18.59
C LYS A 54 25.00 -14.53 -17.49
N THR A 55 24.93 -15.80 -17.10
CA THR A 55 25.78 -16.36 -16.01
C THR A 55 27.15 -16.87 -16.49
N THR A 56 27.65 -16.47 -17.67
CA THR A 56 28.98 -16.90 -18.20
C THR A 56 30.14 -16.04 -17.72
N SER A 57 29.92 -15.06 -16.85
CA SER A 57 31.01 -14.30 -16.19
C SER A 57 30.69 -14.03 -14.71
N SER A 58 30.25 -15.08 -13.98
CA SER A 58 29.63 -14.96 -12.66
C SER A 58 30.55 -14.41 -11.57
N ASP A 59 31.83 -14.73 -11.57
CA ASP A 59 32.71 -14.35 -10.45
C ASP A 59 33.17 -12.88 -10.50
N THR A 60 33.25 -12.29 -11.69
CA THR A 60 33.72 -10.89 -11.85
C THR A 60 32.57 -9.87 -11.69
N TYR A 61 31.32 -10.27 -11.97
CA TYR A 61 30.18 -9.35 -11.88
C TYR A 61 29.70 -9.16 -10.43
N HIS A 62 29.75 -10.20 -9.60
CA HIS A 62 29.41 -10.10 -8.18
C HIS A 62 30.39 -9.19 -7.42
N TYR A 63 31.69 -9.27 -7.70
CA TYR A 63 32.68 -8.40 -7.06
C TYR A 63 32.60 -6.94 -7.52
N ARG A 64 32.26 -6.64 -8.76
CA ARG A 64 32.14 -5.24 -9.26
C ARG A 64 30.91 -4.49 -8.78
N GLN A 65 29.79 -5.17 -8.50
CA GLN A 65 28.61 -4.52 -7.90
C GLN A 65 28.79 -4.28 -6.39
N LEU A 66 29.63 -5.06 -5.73
CA LEU A 66 29.96 -4.89 -4.31
C LEU A 66 30.90 -3.70 -4.05
N GLU A 67 31.58 -3.17 -5.07
CA GLU A 67 32.40 -1.95 -4.95
C GLU A 67 31.55 -0.68 -4.72
N CYS A 68 30.22 -0.73 -4.92
CA CYS A 68 29.30 0.39 -4.68
C CYS A 68 28.05 -0.07 -3.92
N VAL A 69 28.24 -0.60 -2.70
CA VAL A 69 27.10 -0.94 -1.82
C VAL A 69 26.40 0.34 -1.37
N PRO A 70 25.07 0.37 -1.36
CA PRO A 70 24.30 1.58 -1.03
C PRO A 70 24.52 2.09 0.39
N PHE A 71 24.87 1.20 1.33
CA PHE A 71 25.10 1.50 2.75
C PHE A 71 25.80 0.32 3.45
N GLU A 72 26.32 0.56 4.63
CA GLU A 72 26.91 -0.47 5.48
C GLU A 72 25.82 -1.36 6.11
N ILE A 73 26.08 -2.67 6.17
CA ILE A 73 25.20 -3.68 6.79
C ILE A 73 25.95 -4.37 7.93
N PRO A 74 25.25 -5.03 8.88
CA PRO A 74 25.87 -5.83 9.94
C PRO A 74 26.81 -6.93 9.38
N ASN A 75 27.83 -7.30 10.14
CA ASN A 75 28.82 -8.31 9.72
C ASN A 75 28.24 -9.72 9.46
N SER A 76 27.10 -10.05 10.12
CA SER A 76 26.37 -11.30 9.90
C SER A 76 25.54 -11.33 8.62
N TRP A 77 25.37 -10.18 7.94
CA TRP A 77 24.61 -10.04 6.72
C TRP A 77 25.50 -10.13 5.48
N VAL A 78 24.88 -10.42 4.33
CA VAL A 78 25.56 -10.38 3.03
C VAL A 78 24.70 -9.65 2.02
N TRP A 79 25.34 -9.06 1.00
CA TRP A 79 24.64 -8.53 -0.17
C TRP A 79 24.37 -9.67 -1.16
N ALA A 80 23.15 -9.73 -1.69
CA ALA A 80 22.73 -10.62 -2.76
C ALA A 80 21.94 -9.84 -3.80
N THR A 81 21.60 -10.45 -4.93
CA THR A 81 20.60 -9.89 -5.86
C THR A 81 19.24 -10.58 -5.67
N LEU A 82 18.16 -9.93 -6.09
CA LEU A 82 16.84 -10.57 -6.10
C LEU A 82 16.80 -11.82 -6.97
N GLY A 83 17.64 -11.87 -8.03
CA GLY A 83 17.81 -13.06 -8.86
C GLY A 83 18.53 -14.20 -8.17
N ASP A 84 19.36 -13.94 -7.16
CA ASP A 84 20.02 -14.99 -6.37
C ASP A 84 19.07 -15.68 -5.40
N ILE A 85 18.15 -14.91 -4.81
CA ILE A 85 17.29 -15.36 -3.71
C ILE A 85 15.93 -15.92 -4.15
N GLY A 86 15.60 -15.89 -5.44
CA GLY A 86 14.32 -16.42 -5.93
C GLY A 86 14.21 -16.56 -7.43
N THR A 87 13.19 -17.30 -7.85
CA THR A 87 12.82 -17.44 -9.26
C THR A 87 11.78 -16.39 -9.64
N TRP A 88 12.04 -15.64 -10.69
CA TRP A 88 11.21 -14.54 -11.15
C TRP A 88 10.65 -14.79 -12.54
N GLN A 89 9.35 -14.51 -12.74
CA GLN A 89 8.71 -14.57 -14.05
C GLN A 89 7.85 -13.34 -14.32
N ALA A 90 7.86 -12.88 -15.58
CA ALA A 90 6.91 -11.86 -16.03
C ALA A 90 5.60 -12.54 -16.45
N GLY A 91 4.50 -11.84 -16.25
CA GLY A 91 3.19 -12.26 -16.73
C GLY A 91 3.02 -12.12 -18.24
N GLY A 92 1.83 -12.41 -18.72
CA GLY A 92 1.46 -12.33 -20.13
C GLY A 92 0.02 -11.85 -20.33
N THR A 93 -0.22 -11.21 -21.48
CA THR A 93 -1.57 -10.80 -21.88
C THR A 93 -1.97 -11.63 -23.09
N PRO A 94 -3.01 -12.48 -22.97
CA PRO A 94 -3.61 -13.14 -24.12
C PRO A 94 -4.16 -12.13 -25.13
N SER A 95 -4.26 -12.50 -26.41
CA SER A 95 -4.77 -11.59 -27.43
C SER A 95 -6.18 -11.08 -27.10
N ARG A 96 -6.33 -9.78 -26.96
CA ARG A 96 -7.63 -9.12 -26.69
C ARG A 96 -8.63 -9.25 -27.86
N SER A 97 -8.14 -9.52 -29.07
CA SER A 97 -8.99 -9.75 -30.25
C SER A 97 -9.73 -11.11 -30.16
N ASN A 98 -9.17 -12.08 -29.43
CA ASN A 98 -9.84 -13.36 -29.20
C ASN A 98 -10.65 -13.33 -27.88
N LYS A 99 -11.95 -13.11 -28.01
CA LYS A 99 -12.85 -13.03 -26.85
C LYS A 99 -13.01 -14.34 -26.10
N THR A 100 -12.75 -15.49 -26.74
CA THR A 100 -12.84 -16.82 -26.10
C THR A 100 -11.75 -17.07 -25.06
N TYR A 101 -10.71 -16.25 -25.04
CA TYR A 101 -9.63 -16.32 -24.05
C TYR A 101 -10.01 -15.77 -22.67
N TYR A 102 -11.13 -15.04 -22.57
CA TYR A 102 -11.54 -14.32 -21.36
C TYR A 102 -12.83 -14.91 -20.76
N GLY A 103 -13.02 -14.71 -19.43
CA GLY A 103 -14.20 -15.21 -18.72
C GLY A 103 -14.11 -16.69 -18.35
N GLY A 104 -12.90 -17.29 -18.33
CA GLY A 104 -12.67 -18.68 -17.89
C GLY A 104 -12.56 -18.81 -16.37
N SER A 105 -11.92 -19.91 -15.93
CA SER A 105 -11.75 -20.25 -14.50
C SER A 105 -10.42 -19.80 -13.89
N ILE A 106 -9.45 -19.35 -14.70
CA ILE A 106 -8.11 -19.00 -14.23
C ILE A 106 -8.05 -17.50 -13.95
N PRO A 107 -7.86 -17.07 -12.68
CA PRO A 107 -7.75 -15.65 -12.33
C PRO A 107 -6.59 -14.98 -13.09
N TRP A 108 -6.84 -13.78 -13.62
CA TRP A 108 -5.86 -13.00 -14.39
C TRP A 108 -5.74 -11.57 -13.85
N LEU A 109 -4.71 -11.35 -13.04
CA LEU A 109 -4.44 -10.11 -12.32
C LEU A 109 -3.82 -9.06 -13.23
N LYS A 110 -4.33 -7.84 -13.13
CA LYS A 110 -3.70 -6.62 -13.67
C LYS A 110 -3.01 -5.83 -12.58
N THR A 111 -2.02 -5.03 -12.94
CA THR A 111 -1.28 -4.22 -11.97
C THR A 111 -2.15 -3.22 -11.18
N GLY A 112 -3.34 -2.89 -11.67
CA GLY A 112 -4.35 -2.09 -10.96
C GLY A 112 -4.92 -2.79 -9.73
N ASP A 113 -4.98 -4.13 -9.75
CA ASP A 113 -5.55 -4.97 -8.69
C ASP A 113 -4.58 -5.15 -7.50
N LEU A 114 -3.32 -4.76 -7.66
CA LEU A 114 -2.33 -4.81 -6.58
C LEU A 114 -2.67 -3.78 -5.48
N ASN A 115 -2.66 -4.23 -4.23
CA ASN A 115 -3.15 -3.48 -3.07
C ASN A 115 -2.12 -3.28 -1.94
N ASP A 116 -0.84 -3.67 -2.18
CA ASP A 116 0.24 -3.68 -1.19
C ASP A 116 -0.01 -4.63 0.01
N GLY A 117 -0.72 -5.73 -0.26
CA GLY A 117 -1.09 -6.73 0.73
C GLY A 117 -1.42 -8.08 0.12
N LEU A 118 -2.23 -8.86 0.82
CA LEU A 118 -2.74 -10.14 0.32
C LEU A 118 -3.76 -9.90 -0.79
N ILE A 119 -3.64 -10.63 -1.89
CA ILE A 119 -4.59 -10.63 -2.99
C ILE A 119 -5.62 -11.72 -2.71
N THR A 120 -6.81 -11.31 -2.32
CA THR A 120 -7.93 -12.19 -1.96
C THR A 120 -9.03 -12.25 -3.01
N ASP A 121 -8.95 -11.35 -4.00
CA ASP A 121 -9.89 -11.31 -5.12
C ASP A 121 -9.21 -10.79 -6.39
N ILE A 122 -9.60 -11.32 -7.56
CA ILE A 122 -9.14 -10.90 -8.88
C ILE A 122 -10.38 -10.85 -9.79
N PRO A 123 -10.77 -9.66 -10.27
CA PRO A 123 -12.03 -9.48 -11.01
C PRO A 123 -12.07 -10.13 -12.39
N GLU A 124 -10.92 -10.29 -13.05
CA GLU A 124 -10.86 -10.87 -14.41
C GLU A 124 -10.28 -12.28 -14.38
N SER A 125 -10.72 -13.09 -15.34
CA SER A 125 -10.23 -14.44 -15.54
C SER A 125 -9.97 -14.75 -17.02
N ILE A 126 -9.14 -15.76 -17.26
CA ILE A 126 -8.82 -16.29 -18.59
C ILE A 126 -9.08 -17.80 -18.64
N THR A 127 -9.12 -18.33 -19.86
CA THR A 127 -9.33 -19.77 -20.07
C THR A 127 -8.00 -20.53 -20.08
N GLU A 128 -8.04 -21.84 -19.94
CA GLU A 128 -6.87 -22.72 -20.11
C GLU A 128 -6.28 -22.59 -21.53
N GLU A 129 -7.13 -22.42 -22.53
CA GLU A 129 -6.71 -22.18 -23.92
C GLU A 129 -5.90 -20.89 -24.03
N ALA A 130 -6.30 -19.84 -23.31
CA ALA A 130 -5.57 -18.57 -23.27
C ALA A 130 -4.17 -18.75 -22.65
N VAL A 131 -4.04 -19.55 -21.59
CA VAL A 131 -2.74 -19.86 -20.98
C VAL A 131 -1.87 -20.67 -21.94
N ALA A 132 -2.43 -21.67 -22.60
CA ALA A 132 -1.70 -22.53 -23.55
C ALA A 132 -1.21 -21.76 -24.80
N ASN A 133 -2.00 -20.80 -25.28
CA ASN A 133 -1.72 -20.04 -26.52
C ASN A 133 -1.19 -18.63 -26.29
N SER A 134 -0.66 -18.32 -25.11
CA SER A 134 -0.10 -17.00 -24.81
C SER A 134 1.17 -17.11 -23.94
N SER A 135 1.72 -15.95 -23.57
CA SER A 135 2.83 -15.86 -22.60
C SER A 135 2.36 -15.83 -21.14
N ALA A 136 1.05 -15.93 -20.88
CA ALA A 136 0.51 -16.00 -19.53
C ALA A 136 1.00 -17.26 -18.81
N LYS A 137 1.36 -17.13 -17.54
CA LYS A 137 1.87 -18.21 -16.70
C LYS A 137 1.15 -18.21 -15.37
N ILE A 138 0.86 -19.38 -14.86
CA ILE A 138 0.30 -19.54 -13.52
C ILE A 138 1.40 -19.28 -12.50
N ASN A 139 1.13 -18.39 -11.57
CA ASN A 139 1.95 -18.15 -10.40
C ASN A 139 1.34 -18.91 -9.22
N PRO A 140 2.13 -19.66 -8.43
CA PRO A 140 1.62 -20.42 -7.28
C PRO A 140 1.15 -19.49 -6.14
N VAL A 141 0.43 -20.07 -5.18
CA VAL A 141 0.13 -19.45 -3.89
C VAL A 141 1.42 -18.95 -3.25
N GLY A 142 1.37 -17.81 -2.61
CA GLY A 142 2.53 -17.21 -1.96
C GLY A 142 3.43 -16.39 -2.88
N SER A 143 3.20 -16.36 -4.20
CA SER A 143 4.00 -15.50 -5.09
C SER A 143 3.92 -14.04 -4.69
N VAL A 144 5.07 -13.37 -4.55
CA VAL A 144 5.15 -11.92 -4.38
C VAL A 144 5.17 -11.26 -5.75
N LEU A 145 4.20 -10.40 -5.98
CA LEU A 145 3.98 -9.68 -7.23
C LEU A 145 4.50 -8.24 -7.13
N ILE A 146 5.08 -7.73 -8.21
CA ILE A 146 5.48 -6.33 -8.34
C ILE A 146 5.07 -5.77 -9.69
N ALA A 147 4.43 -4.60 -9.68
CA ALA A 147 4.09 -3.86 -10.89
C ALA A 147 5.32 -3.21 -11.51
N MET A 148 5.44 -3.34 -12.84
CA MET A 148 6.57 -2.83 -13.62
C MET A 148 6.26 -1.58 -14.43
N TYR A 149 4.98 -1.23 -14.68
CA TYR A 149 4.60 -0.21 -15.68
C TYR A 149 3.74 0.91 -15.10
N GLY A 150 3.98 2.12 -15.61
CA GLY A 150 3.16 3.30 -15.44
C GLY A 150 3.03 3.76 -13.97
N ALA A 151 1.88 4.33 -13.64
CA ALA A 151 1.60 4.87 -12.30
C ALA A 151 1.57 3.81 -11.19
N THR A 152 1.58 2.52 -11.54
CA THR A 152 1.54 1.40 -10.59
C THR A 152 2.93 0.86 -10.26
N ILE A 153 4.01 1.35 -10.87
CA ILE A 153 5.38 0.88 -10.60
C ILE A 153 5.63 0.75 -9.10
N GLY A 154 6.13 -0.42 -8.70
CA GLY A 154 6.45 -0.73 -7.31
C GLY A 154 5.24 -1.04 -6.42
N LYS A 155 4.00 -1.08 -6.94
CA LYS A 155 2.88 -1.70 -6.21
C LYS A 155 3.11 -3.19 -6.08
N LEU A 156 2.73 -3.73 -4.94
CA LEU A 156 2.98 -5.11 -4.55
C LEU A 156 1.69 -5.88 -4.28
N GLY A 157 1.81 -7.21 -4.31
CA GLY A 157 0.77 -8.13 -3.85
C GLY A 157 1.36 -9.49 -3.49
N ILE A 158 0.67 -10.24 -2.63
CA ILE A 158 0.98 -11.64 -2.32
C ILE A 158 -0.23 -12.47 -2.70
N LEU A 159 -0.07 -13.46 -3.57
CA LEU A 159 -1.16 -14.32 -3.99
C LEU A 159 -1.60 -15.28 -2.86
N THR A 160 -2.89 -15.32 -2.57
CA THR A 160 -3.50 -16.30 -1.65
C THR A 160 -4.04 -17.53 -2.34
N PHE A 161 -4.11 -17.52 -3.67
CA PHE A 161 -4.50 -18.63 -4.55
C PHE A 161 -3.70 -18.54 -5.86
N PRO A 162 -3.62 -19.62 -6.66
CA PRO A 162 -2.91 -19.60 -7.94
C PRO A 162 -3.58 -18.63 -8.92
N ALA A 163 -2.78 -17.80 -9.60
CA ALA A 163 -3.29 -16.84 -10.56
C ALA A 163 -2.28 -16.53 -11.66
N THR A 164 -2.78 -16.11 -12.80
CA THR A 164 -1.97 -15.52 -13.88
C THR A 164 -1.91 -13.98 -13.71
N THR A 165 -0.96 -13.34 -14.38
CA THR A 165 -0.82 -11.88 -14.37
C THR A 165 -0.62 -11.34 -15.77
N ASN A 166 -0.92 -10.05 -15.97
CA ASN A 166 -0.58 -9.38 -17.22
C ASN A 166 0.95 -9.16 -17.34
N GLN A 167 1.43 -8.78 -18.54
CA GLN A 167 2.85 -8.54 -18.81
C GLN A 167 3.47 -7.39 -18.02
N ALA A 168 2.66 -6.51 -17.44
CA ALA A 168 3.11 -5.39 -16.61
C ALA A 168 3.42 -5.79 -15.17
N CYS A 169 3.23 -7.06 -14.82
CA CYS A 169 3.50 -7.62 -13.50
C CYS A 169 4.64 -8.64 -13.55
N CYS A 170 5.55 -8.60 -12.59
CA CYS A 170 6.58 -9.60 -12.34
C CYS A 170 6.30 -10.32 -11.03
N ALA A 171 6.50 -11.63 -10.98
CA ALA A 171 6.26 -12.47 -9.83
C ALA A 171 7.55 -13.17 -9.37
N CYS A 172 7.83 -13.15 -8.07
CA CYS A 172 8.72 -14.09 -7.42
C CYS A 172 7.90 -15.32 -7.02
N ILE A 173 8.21 -16.47 -7.61
CA ILE A 173 7.40 -17.69 -7.49
C ILE A 173 8.02 -18.78 -6.63
N GLU A 174 9.32 -18.70 -6.38
CA GLU A 174 10.08 -19.62 -5.53
C GLU A 174 11.06 -18.83 -4.67
N TYR A 175 11.26 -19.28 -3.45
CA TYR A 175 12.12 -18.66 -2.43
C TYR A 175 13.13 -19.68 -1.94
N TYR A 176 14.39 -19.33 -1.97
CA TYR A 176 15.48 -20.22 -1.57
C TYR A 176 16.00 -19.80 -0.19
N ALA A 177 15.35 -20.33 0.87
CA ALA A 177 15.67 -20.03 2.27
C ALA A 177 15.57 -18.52 2.63
N VAL A 178 14.72 -17.78 1.92
CA VAL A 178 14.37 -16.38 2.22
C VAL A 178 12.91 -16.31 2.64
N ILE A 179 12.61 -15.56 3.68
CA ILE A 179 11.23 -15.37 4.14
C ILE A 179 10.48 -14.46 3.15
N GLN A 180 9.36 -14.94 2.63
CA GLN A 180 8.48 -14.22 1.69
C GLN A 180 8.14 -12.80 2.18
N SER A 181 7.76 -12.66 3.45
CA SER A 181 7.40 -11.36 4.04
C SER A 181 8.59 -10.41 4.13
N TYR A 182 9.83 -10.92 4.34
CA TYR A 182 11.02 -10.08 4.30
C TYR A 182 11.25 -9.52 2.89
N LEU A 183 11.13 -10.37 1.86
CA LEU A 183 11.18 -9.93 0.47
C LEU A 183 10.11 -8.88 0.17
N PHE A 184 8.89 -9.10 0.62
CA PHE A 184 7.79 -8.15 0.42
C PHE A 184 8.10 -6.78 1.04
N TYR A 185 8.56 -6.72 2.30
CA TYR A 185 8.92 -5.47 2.96
C TYR A 185 10.16 -4.80 2.36
N PHE A 186 11.13 -5.60 1.91
CA PHE A 186 12.25 -5.07 1.15
C PHE A 186 11.78 -4.38 -0.14
N LEU A 187 10.98 -5.05 -0.97
CA LEU A 187 10.43 -4.46 -2.19
C LEU A 187 9.59 -3.21 -1.90
N LEU A 188 8.81 -3.22 -0.83
CA LEU A 188 8.05 -2.06 -0.39
C LEU A 188 8.95 -0.88 -0.04
N SER A 189 10.09 -1.12 0.60
CA SER A 189 11.10 -0.10 0.92
C SER A 189 11.72 0.52 -0.34
N GLN A 190 11.86 -0.27 -1.42
CA GLN A 190 12.51 0.14 -2.67
C GLN A 190 11.57 0.84 -3.67
N ARG A 191 10.29 1.06 -3.33
CA ARG A 191 9.31 1.63 -4.27
C ARG A 191 9.77 2.92 -4.95
N THR A 192 10.29 3.88 -4.18
CA THR A 192 10.79 5.16 -4.72
C THR A 192 11.97 4.96 -5.66
N THR A 193 12.85 4.02 -5.35
CA THR A 193 13.99 3.62 -6.20
C THR A 193 13.51 3.01 -7.51
N PHE A 194 12.50 2.13 -7.49
CA PHE A 194 11.91 1.57 -8.71
C PHE A 194 11.23 2.64 -9.56
N ILE A 195 10.49 3.55 -8.95
CA ILE A 195 9.87 4.68 -9.67
C ILE A 195 10.94 5.54 -10.34
N SER A 196 12.03 5.87 -9.64
CA SER A 196 13.12 6.67 -10.22
C SER A 196 13.86 5.94 -11.37
N LYS A 197 13.98 4.62 -11.30
CA LYS A 197 14.57 3.79 -12.35
C LYS A 197 13.67 3.62 -13.58
N GLY A 198 12.39 3.91 -13.46
CA GLY A 198 11.39 3.78 -14.54
C GLY A 198 11.59 4.72 -15.73
N GLY A 199 12.50 5.69 -15.63
CA GLY A 199 12.83 6.62 -16.72
C GLY A 199 11.78 7.71 -16.93
N GLY A 200 12.20 8.84 -17.53
CA GLY A 200 11.37 10.06 -17.75
C GLY A 200 10.50 10.04 -19.00
N GLY A 201 10.08 8.88 -19.52
CA GLY A 201 9.21 8.78 -20.69
C GLY A 201 7.72 8.96 -20.36
N ALA A 202 6.89 9.11 -21.42
CA ALA A 202 5.43 9.24 -21.28
C ALA A 202 4.76 8.05 -20.55
N GLN A 203 5.39 6.87 -20.58
CA GLN A 203 5.02 5.72 -19.78
C GLN A 203 6.28 5.13 -19.12
N PRO A 204 6.60 5.52 -17.88
CA PRO A 204 7.73 4.95 -17.17
C PRO A 204 7.54 3.44 -17.01
N ASN A 205 8.62 2.67 -17.19
CA ASN A 205 8.61 1.23 -16.97
C ASN A 205 9.93 0.74 -16.40
N ILE A 206 9.88 -0.34 -15.63
CA ILE A 206 11.05 -1.12 -15.21
C ILE A 206 10.95 -2.51 -15.84
N SER A 207 12.12 -3.06 -16.23
CA SER A 207 12.16 -4.42 -16.76
C SER A 207 12.31 -5.46 -15.64
N LYS A 208 11.97 -6.72 -15.94
CA LYS A 208 12.31 -7.85 -15.06
C LYS A 208 13.83 -7.87 -14.78
N GLU A 209 14.66 -7.48 -15.72
CA GLU A 209 16.12 -7.42 -15.56
C GLU A 209 16.52 -6.41 -14.46
N ILE A 210 15.88 -5.24 -14.41
CA ILE A 210 16.11 -4.26 -13.33
C ILE A 210 15.73 -4.85 -11.98
N ILE A 211 14.61 -5.59 -11.90
CA ILE A 211 14.17 -6.23 -10.66
C ILE A 211 15.18 -7.28 -10.21
N VAL A 212 15.52 -8.26 -11.04
CA VAL A 212 16.39 -9.39 -10.65
C VAL A 212 17.82 -8.94 -10.32
N ASN A 213 18.30 -7.84 -10.91
CA ASN A 213 19.62 -7.27 -10.63
C ASN A 213 19.61 -6.26 -9.46
N THR A 214 18.46 -6.02 -8.83
CA THR A 214 18.41 -5.17 -7.63
C THR A 214 19.08 -5.89 -6.46
N THR A 215 20.03 -5.21 -5.81
CA THR A 215 20.72 -5.72 -4.63
C THR A 215 19.83 -5.67 -3.41
N ILE A 216 19.88 -6.72 -2.61
CA ILE A 216 19.15 -6.89 -1.35
C ILE A 216 20.13 -7.21 -0.22
N PRO A 217 20.07 -6.53 0.93
CA PRO A 217 20.81 -6.97 2.11
C PRO A 217 20.09 -8.19 2.70
N LEU A 218 20.82 -9.29 2.85
CA LEU A 218 20.31 -10.59 3.29
C LEU A 218 20.74 -10.83 4.74
N PRO A 219 19.80 -10.77 5.71
CA PRO A 219 20.04 -11.15 7.11
C PRO A 219 20.12 -12.67 7.30
N PRO A 220 20.65 -13.15 8.42
CA PRO A 220 20.38 -14.48 8.93
C PRO A 220 18.89 -14.81 8.94
N LEU A 221 18.52 -16.08 8.69
CA LEU A 221 17.11 -16.47 8.55
C LEU A 221 16.27 -16.15 9.82
N ALA A 222 16.85 -16.40 11.00
CA ALA A 222 16.20 -16.08 12.27
C ALA A 222 15.99 -14.56 12.45
N GLU A 223 16.95 -13.76 12.00
CA GLU A 223 16.84 -12.30 12.04
C GLU A 223 15.80 -11.77 11.03
N GLN A 224 15.68 -12.36 9.84
CA GLN A 224 14.59 -12.03 8.92
C GLN A 224 13.22 -12.15 9.60
N GLN A 225 13.02 -13.24 10.39
CA GLN A 225 11.77 -13.45 11.12
C GLN A 225 11.54 -12.37 12.19
N ARG A 226 12.59 -11.99 12.96
CA ARG A 226 12.49 -10.91 13.95
C ARG A 226 12.18 -9.57 13.31
N ILE A 227 12.83 -9.25 12.19
CA ILE A 227 12.58 -8.03 11.41
C ILE A 227 11.13 -7.97 10.94
N VAL A 228 10.62 -9.05 10.34
CA VAL A 228 9.23 -9.14 9.86
C VAL A 228 8.25 -8.92 11.00
N THR A 229 8.44 -9.60 12.13
CA THR A 229 7.58 -9.48 13.32
C THR A 229 7.56 -8.04 13.83
N GLU A 230 8.72 -7.39 13.91
CA GLU A 230 8.81 -6.01 14.41
C GLU A 230 8.20 -4.99 13.44
N ILE A 231 8.38 -5.16 12.11
CA ILE A 231 7.69 -4.32 11.11
C ILE A 231 6.18 -4.45 11.26
N GLN A 232 5.66 -5.67 11.38
CA GLN A 232 4.23 -5.93 11.55
C GLN A 232 3.68 -5.28 12.82
N ARG A 233 4.41 -5.40 13.94
CA ARG A 233 4.05 -4.75 15.21
C ARG A 233 3.99 -3.22 15.06
N CYS A 234 5.00 -2.62 14.47
CA CYS A 234 5.06 -1.18 14.24
C CYS A 234 3.95 -0.70 13.30
N PHE A 235 3.67 -1.44 12.23
CA PHE A 235 2.61 -1.08 11.29
C PHE A 235 1.22 -1.21 11.90
N ALA A 236 0.99 -2.21 12.77
CA ALA A 236 -0.26 -2.34 13.52
C ALA A 236 -0.50 -1.13 14.42
N LEU A 237 0.54 -0.66 15.14
CA LEU A 237 0.44 0.56 15.96
C LEU A 237 0.14 1.81 15.12
N ILE A 238 0.76 1.93 13.95
CA ILE A 238 0.48 3.04 13.04
C ILE A 238 -0.98 2.99 12.55
N ASN A 239 -1.51 1.80 12.21
CA ASN A 239 -2.91 1.63 11.82
C ASN A 239 -3.86 2.06 12.95
N GLN A 240 -3.58 1.70 14.21
CA GLN A 240 -4.38 2.13 15.37
C GLN A 240 -4.39 3.64 15.52
N ILE A 241 -3.24 4.31 15.33
CA ILE A 241 -3.14 5.77 15.38
C ILE A 241 -3.94 6.42 14.24
N GLU A 242 -3.87 5.87 13.02
CA GLU A 242 -4.63 6.35 11.86
C GLU A 242 -6.14 6.21 12.10
N GLN A 243 -6.59 5.06 12.63
CA GLN A 243 -7.99 4.83 12.96
C GLN A 243 -8.46 5.78 14.07
N GLY A 244 -7.73 5.91 15.16
CA GLY A 244 -8.08 6.83 16.25
C GLY A 244 -8.19 8.30 15.80
N LYS A 245 -7.38 8.71 14.81
CA LYS A 245 -7.49 10.04 14.20
C LYS A 245 -8.80 10.22 13.42
N VAL A 246 -9.21 9.20 12.67
CA VAL A 246 -10.50 9.22 11.92
C VAL A 246 -11.67 9.27 12.89
N ASP A 247 -11.64 8.46 13.95
CA ASP A 247 -12.70 8.41 14.97
C ASP A 247 -12.82 9.76 15.70
N LEU A 248 -11.69 10.39 16.05
CA LEU A 248 -11.67 11.71 16.66
C LEU A 248 -12.28 12.78 15.74
N GLN A 249 -11.94 12.77 14.45
CA GLN A 249 -12.52 13.70 13.47
C GLN A 249 -14.03 13.53 13.35
N THR A 250 -14.52 12.30 13.36
CA THR A 250 -15.94 11.96 13.31
C THR A 250 -16.66 12.47 14.57
N THR A 251 -16.06 12.22 15.75
CA THR A 251 -16.60 12.69 17.04
C THR A 251 -16.68 14.21 17.10
N ILE A 252 -15.63 14.92 16.64
CA ILE A 252 -15.64 16.40 16.58
C ILE A 252 -16.76 16.91 15.66
N LYS A 253 -16.97 16.26 14.51
CA LYS A 253 -18.06 16.64 13.59
C LYS A 253 -19.44 16.44 14.24
N GLN A 254 -19.64 15.32 14.92
CA GLN A 254 -20.89 15.03 15.64
C GLN A 254 -21.14 16.04 16.77
N LEU A 255 -20.11 16.36 17.57
CA LEU A 255 -20.21 17.36 18.63
C LEU A 255 -20.57 18.74 18.09
N LYS A 256 -19.90 19.18 17.00
CA LYS A 256 -20.24 20.47 16.36
C LYS A 256 -21.69 20.52 15.91
N ASN A 257 -22.16 19.47 15.23
CA ASN A 257 -23.57 19.40 14.78
C ASN A 257 -24.53 19.44 15.95
N ARG A 258 -24.27 18.66 17.02
CA ARG A 258 -25.11 18.65 18.23
C ARG A 258 -25.13 20.00 18.94
N THR A 259 -23.96 20.67 19.03
CA THR A 259 -23.86 22.01 19.62
C THR A 259 -24.69 23.02 18.84
N LEU A 260 -24.59 22.99 17.49
CA LEU A 260 -25.40 23.86 16.63
C LEU A 260 -26.92 23.55 16.78
N ASP A 261 -27.29 22.27 16.81
CA ASP A 261 -28.68 21.86 17.02
C ASP A 261 -29.23 22.35 18.36
N LEU A 262 -28.46 22.18 19.43
CA LEU A 262 -28.84 22.72 20.76
C LEU A 262 -28.94 24.26 20.74
N ALA A 263 -28.05 24.95 20.03
CA ALA A 263 -28.07 26.39 19.90
C ALA A 263 -29.34 26.91 19.20
N ILE A 264 -29.66 26.35 18.02
CA ILE A 264 -30.83 26.79 17.23
C ILE A 264 -32.15 26.41 17.85
N HIS A 265 -32.18 25.43 18.77
CA HIS A 265 -33.38 25.10 19.57
C HIS A 265 -33.42 25.78 20.95
N GLY A 266 -32.47 26.69 21.21
CA GLY A 266 -32.42 27.41 22.50
C GLY A 266 -32.11 26.54 23.71
N LYS A 267 -31.49 25.37 23.50
CA LYS A 267 -31.14 24.39 24.54
C LYS A 267 -29.69 24.42 24.97
N LEU A 268 -28.88 25.29 24.33
CA LEU A 268 -27.43 25.36 24.59
C LEU A 268 -27.13 26.14 25.87
N VAL A 269 -27.89 27.18 26.15
CA VAL A 269 -27.77 28.02 27.34
C VAL A 269 -29.12 28.11 28.05
N SER A 270 -29.12 28.34 29.36
CA SER A 270 -30.32 28.56 30.12
C SER A 270 -31.03 29.82 29.64
N GLN A 271 -32.34 29.79 29.51
CA GLN A 271 -33.14 30.96 29.18
C GLN A 271 -33.29 31.83 30.41
N ASP A 272 -33.13 33.17 30.27
CA ASP A 272 -33.40 34.13 31.32
C ASP A 272 -34.86 34.67 31.14
N PRO A 273 -35.75 34.49 32.12
CA PRO A 273 -37.11 34.98 32.02
C PRO A 273 -37.20 36.51 31.99
N ASN A 274 -36.15 37.24 32.34
CA ASN A 274 -36.09 38.69 32.29
C ASN A 274 -35.64 39.22 30.90
N ASP A 275 -35.21 38.37 30.01
CA ASP A 275 -34.82 38.78 28.65
C ASP A 275 -36.01 39.33 27.88
N GLU A 276 -35.79 40.40 27.10
CA GLU A 276 -36.83 40.94 26.22
C GLU A 276 -37.23 39.90 25.16
N PRO A 277 -38.52 39.54 25.03
CA PRO A 277 -38.95 38.59 24.01
C PRO A 277 -38.61 39.05 22.58
N ALA A 278 -38.12 38.13 21.72
CA ALA A 278 -37.72 38.40 20.36
C ALA A 278 -38.83 39.01 19.48
N SER A 279 -40.10 38.78 19.82
CA SER A 279 -41.25 39.42 19.20
C SER A 279 -41.29 40.95 19.37
N LYS A 280 -40.82 41.48 20.51
CA LYS A 280 -40.71 42.94 20.73
C LYS A 280 -39.53 43.49 19.91
N LEU A 281 -38.39 42.82 19.92
CA LEU A 281 -37.23 43.19 19.11
C LEU A 281 -37.58 43.21 17.61
N LEU A 282 -38.26 42.18 17.13
CA LEU A 282 -38.69 42.08 15.72
C LEU A 282 -39.62 43.24 15.31
N LYS A 283 -40.58 43.60 16.16
CA LYS A 283 -41.47 44.74 15.93
C LYS A 283 -40.73 46.08 15.92
N ARG A 284 -39.67 46.22 16.69
CA ARG A 284 -38.85 47.43 16.71
C ARG A 284 -38.01 47.58 15.43
N ILE A 285 -37.49 46.46 14.91
CA ILE A 285 -36.70 46.43 13.67
C ILE A 285 -37.61 46.60 12.43
N ASN A 286 -38.71 45.86 12.38
CA ASN A 286 -39.68 45.89 11.30
C ASN A 286 -41.13 45.92 11.89
N PRO A 287 -41.75 47.12 12.01
CA PRO A 287 -43.10 47.24 12.53
C PRO A 287 -44.18 46.46 11.79
N LYS A 288 -43.91 46.09 10.50
CA LYS A 288 -44.82 45.31 9.67
C LYS A 288 -44.59 43.80 9.75
N ALA A 289 -43.55 43.33 10.47
CA ALA A 289 -43.26 41.91 10.60
C ALA A 289 -44.43 41.14 11.18
N LYS A 290 -44.71 39.98 10.61
CA LYS A 290 -45.75 39.08 11.10
C LYS A 290 -45.22 38.27 12.28
N ILE A 291 -45.88 38.37 13.43
CA ILE A 291 -45.63 37.53 14.60
C ILE A 291 -46.41 36.23 14.41
N THR A 292 -45.74 35.11 14.32
CA THR A 292 -46.36 33.78 14.28
C THR A 292 -46.57 33.27 15.72
N SER A 293 -47.73 32.69 15.98
CA SER A 293 -48.06 32.11 17.30
C SER A 293 -47.55 30.66 17.48
N ASP A 294 -46.98 30.09 16.43
CA ASP A 294 -46.53 28.70 16.42
C ASP A 294 -45.07 28.62 16.86
N ASN A 295 -44.86 28.39 18.14
CA ASN A 295 -43.53 28.27 18.76
C ASN A 295 -43.37 26.93 19.49
N GLU A 296 -44.12 25.89 19.11
CA GLU A 296 -44.15 24.62 19.85
C GLU A 296 -42.76 23.96 20.07
N HIS A 297 -41.76 24.35 19.30
CA HIS A 297 -40.43 23.72 19.30
C HIS A 297 -39.27 24.60 19.81
N TYR A 298 -39.58 25.87 20.17
CA TYR A 298 -38.59 26.87 20.60
C TYR A 298 -38.91 27.43 22.01
N PRO A 299 -37.88 27.96 22.72
CA PRO A 299 -38.10 28.56 24.02
C PRO A 299 -39.10 29.73 24.00
N TYR A 300 -39.76 30.00 25.14
CA TYR A 300 -40.78 31.04 25.30
C TYR A 300 -40.27 32.41 24.91
N GLY A 301 -39.28 32.89 24.85
CA GLY A 301 -38.83 34.24 24.43
C GLY A 301 -38.47 34.33 22.95
N TRP A 302 -38.46 33.24 22.22
CA TRP A 302 -38.01 33.16 20.84
C TRP A 302 -39.16 33.41 19.85
N GLN A 303 -38.80 33.89 18.67
CA GLN A 303 -39.73 34.17 17.59
C GLN A 303 -39.22 33.63 16.29
N TYR A 304 -40.02 32.82 15.58
CA TYR A 304 -39.74 32.41 14.24
C TYR A 304 -39.99 33.58 13.27
N THR A 305 -39.01 33.83 12.38
CA THR A 305 -39.13 34.86 11.33
C THR A 305 -38.29 34.47 10.11
N ILE A 306 -38.48 35.16 9.00
CA ILE A 306 -37.71 34.98 7.80
C ILE A 306 -36.60 36.04 7.68
N LEU A 307 -35.51 35.69 7.03
CA LEU A 307 -34.34 36.58 6.88
C LEU A 307 -34.72 37.92 6.22
N GLY A 308 -35.69 37.94 5.28
CA GLY A 308 -36.18 39.15 4.63
C GLY A 308 -36.91 40.14 5.54
N GLU A 309 -37.32 39.73 6.74
CA GLU A 309 -37.90 40.61 7.73
C GLU A 309 -36.88 41.30 8.63
N ILE A 310 -35.64 40.77 8.68
CA ILE A 310 -34.57 41.24 9.55
C ILE A 310 -33.46 41.93 8.74
N PHE A 311 -33.23 41.51 7.50
CA PHE A 311 -32.11 41.99 6.67
C PHE A 311 -32.58 42.48 5.31
N THR A 312 -31.94 43.53 4.80
CA THR A 312 -32.02 43.91 3.39
C THR A 312 -30.97 43.10 2.60
N HIS A 313 -31.41 42.41 1.55
CA HIS A 313 -30.47 41.65 0.69
C HIS A 313 -30.19 42.43 -0.58
N ASN A 314 -28.90 42.55 -0.91
CA ASN A 314 -28.45 42.92 -2.25
C ASN A 314 -27.88 41.69 -2.92
N THR A 315 -28.48 41.24 -4.03
CA THR A 315 -27.82 40.32 -4.93
C THR A 315 -26.76 41.11 -5.67
N GLY A 316 -25.50 40.85 -5.37
CA GLY A 316 -24.38 41.37 -6.16
C GLY A 316 -24.59 41.03 -7.64
N LYS A 317 -24.49 42.01 -8.52
CA LYS A 317 -24.38 41.85 -9.96
C LYS A 317 -22.92 41.63 -10.32
#